data_8aea2d4e86375472b57dc5702b715888
#
_entry.id   8aea2d4e86375472b57dc5702b715888
#
_cell.length_a   1.000
_cell.length_b   1.000
_cell.length_c   1.000
_cell.angle_alpha   90.00
_cell.angle_beta   90.00
_cell.angle_gamma   90.00
#
_symmetry.space_group_name_H-M   'P 1'
#
loop_
_entity.id
_entity.type
_entity.pdbx_description
1 polymer ?
#
loop_
_entity_poly.entity_id
_entity_poly.type
_entity_poly.pdbx_seq_one_letter_code
_entity_poly.pdbx_strand_id
1 'polypeptide(L)'
;FGSGAYAVYPGNNIKEHLQPFTEGALKLNGPTKMAAAVMPYYTISTGEGENVANGYNKYLITDVLRGTSGYEGVLCTDWGITKDITSVYKFEGKPFGVENLSEAERHYKAIQAGMDQFGGNNDMAPVLEAYKLGVAEMGEEGMRARFEESAVRLLTNIFRTGLFENPYLDVEQTTQIVGNSEFMKAGFDAQLRSVIMLKNSDKSLPLATKQKVYVPQRYMAPTTNWWGVTTEPKTVDAFNMEVVSNYFEIVETPGEADFALVGIQSPDGGVVYDASDLEKGGNGYVPINLQYGTYTAETASEVIIAGGSPLEDFTNRSYKGKSVTTINTTDMQLV
;
A
#
# COMPACT_ATOMS: atom_id res chain seq x y z
N PHE A 1 -7.26 -0.91 3.54
CA PHE A 1 -5.93 -1.11 4.13
C PHE A 1 -5.99 -0.83 5.63
N GLY A 2 -5.63 -1.79 6.46
CA GLY A 2 -5.65 -1.67 7.93
C GLY A 2 -6.92 -2.18 8.61
N SER A 3 -8.05 -2.26 7.94
CA SER A 3 -9.30 -2.79 8.49
C SER A 3 -9.63 -4.22 8.04
N GLY A 4 -8.83 -4.82 7.14
CA GLY A 4 -9.08 -6.16 6.63
C GLY A 4 -8.24 -7.22 7.31
N ALA A 5 -8.84 -8.08 8.15
CA ALA A 5 -8.15 -9.22 8.75
C ALA A 5 -8.17 -10.45 7.84
N TYR A 6 -9.13 -10.57 6.93
CA TYR A 6 -9.34 -11.76 6.11
C TYR A 6 -9.27 -11.48 4.61
N ALA A 7 -8.52 -12.30 3.89
CA ALA A 7 -8.58 -12.43 2.44
C ALA A 7 -9.28 -13.74 2.09
N VAL A 8 -10.23 -13.69 1.15
CA VAL A 8 -10.95 -14.86 0.66
C VAL A 8 -10.77 -14.99 -0.85
N TYR A 9 -10.74 -16.22 -1.33
CA TYR A 9 -10.54 -16.55 -2.75
C TYR A 9 -11.75 -17.32 -3.29
N PRO A 10 -12.91 -16.64 -3.49
CA PRO A 10 -14.15 -17.33 -3.85
C PRO A 10 -14.09 -18.03 -5.21
N GLY A 11 -13.15 -17.62 -6.08
CA GLY A 11 -12.85 -18.30 -7.36
C GLY A 11 -11.93 -19.49 -7.24
N ASN A 12 -11.46 -19.86 -6.05
CA ASN A 12 -10.42 -20.88 -5.83
C ASN A 12 -9.18 -20.67 -6.72
N ASN A 13 -8.77 -19.41 -6.84
CA ASN A 13 -7.78 -18.93 -7.82
C ASN A 13 -6.54 -18.34 -7.17
N ILE A 14 -6.09 -18.86 -6.02
CA ILE A 14 -4.89 -18.40 -5.33
C ILE A 14 -3.66 -18.42 -6.23
N LYS A 15 -3.56 -19.38 -7.15
CA LYS A 15 -2.42 -19.49 -8.07
C LYS A 15 -2.29 -18.28 -8.98
N GLU A 16 -3.40 -17.73 -9.46
CA GLU A 16 -3.41 -16.51 -10.26
C GLU A 16 -2.96 -15.30 -9.43
N HIS A 17 -3.33 -15.26 -8.14
CA HIS A 17 -2.86 -14.19 -7.22
C HIS A 17 -1.39 -14.31 -6.87
N LEU A 18 -0.80 -15.51 -6.91
CA LEU A 18 0.63 -15.71 -6.70
C LEU A 18 1.47 -15.38 -7.95
N GLN A 19 0.89 -15.39 -9.14
CA GLN A 19 1.60 -15.23 -10.41
C GLN A 19 2.48 -13.98 -10.51
N PRO A 20 2.09 -12.78 -10.04
CA PRO A 20 2.96 -11.60 -10.05
C PRO A 20 4.26 -11.81 -9.25
N PHE A 21 4.23 -12.65 -8.24
CA PHE A 21 5.40 -13.02 -7.45
C PHE A 21 6.21 -14.12 -8.14
N THR A 22 5.59 -15.26 -8.43
CA THR A 22 6.26 -16.46 -8.95
C THR A 22 6.81 -16.27 -10.36
N GLU A 23 6.14 -15.50 -11.22
CA GLU A 23 6.54 -15.21 -12.59
C GLU A 23 7.17 -13.83 -12.78
N GLY A 24 7.02 -12.93 -11.82
CA GLY A 24 7.60 -11.59 -11.83
C GLY A 24 8.72 -11.42 -10.82
N ALA A 25 8.41 -11.14 -9.57
CA ALA A 25 9.38 -10.78 -8.53
C ALA A 25 10.44 -11.86 -8.24
N LEU A 26 10.12 -13.14 -8.46
CA LEU A 26 11.04 -14.28 -8.24
C LEU A 26 11.72 -14.77 -9.52
N LYS A 27 11.52 -14.10 -10.68
CA LYS A 27 12.15 -14.43 -11.97
C LYS A 27 12.68 -13.17 -12.66
N LEU A 28 13.57 -12.45 -11.98
CA LEU A 28 14.18 -11.24 -12.50
C LEU A 28 15.33 -11.55 -13.48
N ASN A 29 15.52 -10.68 -14.47
CA ASN A 29 16.62 -10.78 -15.42
C ASN A 29 17.98 -10.31 -14.85
N GLY A 30 17.96 -9.55 -13.74
CA GLY A 30 19.17 -9.01 -13.10
C GLY A 30 20.05 -10.09 -12.43
N PRO A 31 21.20 -9.69 -11.88
CA PRO A 31 22.18 -10.62 -11.27
C PRO A 31 21.60 -11.42 -10.09
N THR A 32 20.70 -10.83 -9.33
CA THR A 32 20.08 -11.47 -8.16
C THR A 32 19.03 -12.52 -8.52
N LYS A 33 18.51 -12.50 -9.75
CA LYS A 33 17.47 -13.39 -10.28
C LYS A 33 16.10 -13.29 -9.58
N MET A 34 16.02 -12.74 -8.39
CA MET A 34 14.81 -12.59 -7.60
C MET A 34 14.88 -11.33 -6.73
N ALA A 35 13.74 -10.90 -6.23
CA ALA A 35 13.65 -9.81 -5.25
C ALA A 35 14.47 -10.14 -3.99
N ALA A 36 15.23 -9.17 -3.48
CA ALA A 36 16.12 -9.35 -2.34
C ALA A 36 15.39 -9.57 -1.01
N ALA A 37 14.18 -9.02 -0.89
CA ALA A 37 13.32 -9.17 0.28
C ALA A 37 11.83 -9.26 -0.12
N VAL A 38 11.04 -9.94 0.70
CA VAL A 38 9.57 -10.02 0.61
C VAL A 38 8.97 -9.71 1.97
N MET A 39 7.90 -8.95 2.00
CA MET A 39 7.13 -8.60 3.20
C MET A 39 5.74 -9.23 3.11
N PRO A 40 5.46 -10.30 3.87
CA PRO A 40 4.12 -10.84 3.98
C PRO A 40 3.18 -9.87 4.69
N TYR A 41 1.95 -9.80 4.21
CA TYR A 41 0.94 -8.87 4.70
C TYR A 41 0.26 -9.35 6.00
N TYR A 42 -0.41 -8.45 6.73
CA TYR A 42 -1.15 -8.75 7.96
C TYR A 42 -2.31 -9.74 7.80
N THR A 43 -2.85 -9.87 6.59
CA THR A 43 -4.12 -10.56 6.34
C THR A 43 -3.99 -12.06 6.53
N ILE A 44 -5.04 -12.68 7.06
CA ILE A 44 -5.25 -14.14 7.06
C ILE A 44 -5.72 -14.55 5.67
N SER A 45 -4.97 -15.37 4.98
CA SER A 45 -5.38 -16.00 3.71
C SER A 45 -6.25 -17.21 4.01
N THR A 46 -7.56 -17.03 3.98
CA THR A 46 -8.53 -18.05 4.41
C THR A 46 -8.47 -19.28 3.52
N GLY A 47 -8.29 -20.44 4.11
CA GLY A 47 -8.19 -21.73 3.40
C GLY A 47 -6.77 -22.09 2.94
N GLU A 48 -5.79 -21.21 3.16
CA GLU A 48 -4.40 -21.41 2.78
C GLU A 48 -3.53 -21.65 4.03
N GLY A 49 -3.50 -22.90 4.49
CA GLY A 49 -2.79 -23.31 5.70
C GLY A 49 -3.50 -22.93 7.00
N GLU A 50 -2.75 -22.49 8.00
CA GLU A 50 -3.30 -22.07 9.30
C GLU A 50 -3.99 -20.71 9.17
N ASN A 51 -5.12 -20.52 9.87
CA ASN A 51 -5.85 -19.24 9.90
C ASN A 51 -5.16 -18.21 10.80
N VAL A 52 -4.00 -17.77 10.39
CA VAL A 52 -3.19 -16.72 11.00
C VAL A 52 -2.70 -15.74 9.95
N ALA A 53 -2.31 -14.54 10.36
CA ALA A 53 -1.73 -13.56 9.45
C ALA A 53 -0.56 -14.16 8.65
N ASN A 54 -0.40 -13.75 7.40
CA ASN A 54 0.55 -14.39 6.49
C ASN A 54 1.98 -14.45 7.03
N GLY A 55 2.42 -13.48 7.84
CA GLY A 55 3.72 -13.51 8.51
C GLY A 55 3.90 -14.63 9.56
N TYR A 56 2.83 -15.27 10.00
CA TYR A 56 2.84 -16.43 10.92
C TYR A 56 2.51 -17.76 10.23
N ASN A 57 2.14 -17.71 8.95
CA ASN A 57 1.64 -18.86 8.22
C ASN A 57 2.79 -19.66 7.62
N LYS A 58 3.19 -20.73 8.30
CA LYS A 58 4.29 -21.61 7.88
C LYS A 58 4.07 -22.20 6.47
N TYR A 59 2.84 -22.58 6.15
CA TYR A 59 2.52 -23.13 4.82
C TYR A 59 2.85 -22.13 3.70
N LEU A 60 2.37 -20.89 3.82
CA LEU A 60 2.64 -19.87 2.79
C LEU A 60 4.12 -19.46 2.75
N ILE A 61 4.75 -19.32 3.90
CA ILE A 61 6.14 -18.84 4.00
C ILE A 61 7.14 -19.95 3.65
N THR A 62 7.04 -21.10 4.33
CA THR A 62 8.03 -22.16 4.19
C THR A 62 7.71 -23.08 3.01
N ASP A 63 6.48 -23.60 2.92
CA ASP A 63 6.19 -24.65 1.94
C ASP A 63 5.96 -24.06 0.54
N VAL A 64 5.23 -22.94 0.41
CA VAL A 64 4.94 -22.31 -0.88
C VAL A 64 6.10 -21.41 -1.32
N LEU A 65 6.44 -20.39 -0.53
CA LEU A 65 7.40 -19.38 -0.97
C LEU A 65 8.82 -19.91 -1.00
N ARG A 66 9.33 -20.53 0.08
CA ARG A 66 10.69 -21.09 0.08
C ARG A 66 10.75 -22.43 -0.64
N GLY A 67 9.85 -23.35 -0.34
CA GLY A 67 9.87 -24.70 -0.91
C GLY A 67 9.52 -24.74 -2.38
N THR A 68 8.25 -24.42 -2.73
CA THR A 68 7.77 -24.52 -4.11
C THR A 68 8.38 -23.48 -5.04
N SER A 69 8.54 -22.23 -4.57
CA SER A 69 9.05 -21.13 -5.40
C SER A 69 10.56 -20.92 -5.31
N GLY A 70 11.25 -21.65 -4.43
CA GLY A 70 12.71 -21.59 -4.27
C GLY A 70 13.24 -20.23 -3.80
N TYR A 71 12.46 -19.49 -3.00
CA TYR A 71 12.84 -18.16 -2.56
C TYR A 71 13.93 -18.20 -1.47
N GLU A 72 15.06 -17.58 -1.72
CA GLU A 72 16.22 -17.56 -0.82
C GLU A 72 16.47 -16.19 -0.16
N GLY A 73 15.70 -15.18 -0.49
CA GLY A 73 15.87 -13.82 0.03
C GLY A 73 15.34 -13.64 1.46
N VAL A 74 15.45 -12.42 1.95
CA VAL A 74 15.01 -12.02 3.28
C VAL A 74 13.48 -11.97 3.35
N LEU A 75 12.92 -12.48 4.45
CA LEU A 75 11.53 -12.29 4.82
C LEU A 75 11.44 -11.34 6.01
N CYS A 76 10.89 -10.16 5.78
CA CYS A 76 10.62 -9.15 6.80
C CYS A 76 9.13 -9.14 7.12
N THR A 77 8.74 -9.14 8.39
CA THR A 77 7.33 -9.02 8.76
C THR A 77 6.77 -7.67 8.33
N ASP A 78 5.46 -7.58 8.18
CA ASP A 78 4.80 -6.28 8.13
C ASP A 78 4.98 -5.53 9.47
N TRP A 79 4.76 -4.20 9.47
CA TRP A 79 5.16 -3.30 10.55
C TRP A 79 4.42 -3.57 11.87
N GLY A 80 5.20 -3.89 12.91
CA GLY A 80 4.69 -4.09 14.26
C GLY A 80 3.66 -5.22 14.38
N ILE A 81 3.68 -6.21 13.49
CA ILE A 81 2.67 -7.30 13.45
C ILE A 81 2.54 -8.05 14.78
N THR A 82 3.63 -8.15 15.56
CA THR A 82 3.68 -8.90 16.83
C THR A 82 3.08 -8.14 18.01
N LYS A 83 2.82 -6.82 17.87
CA LYS A 83 2.29 -5.99 18.95
C LYS A 83 0.79 -6.20 19.17
N ASP A 84 0.32 -5.84 20.36
CA ASP A 84 -1.11 -5.89 20.69
C ASP A 84 -1.91 -4.88 19.85
N ILE A 85 -3.16 -5.26 19.55
CA ILE A 85 -4.09 -4.40 18.84
C ILE A 85 -4.50 -3.25 19.76
N THR A 86 -4.20 -2.03 19.32
CA THR A 86 -4.61 -0.81 20.04
C THR A 86 -5.58 0.05 19.23
N SER A 87 -5.64 -0.14 17.92
CA SER A 87 -6.53 0.60 17.02
C SER A 87 -6.62 -0.10 15.68
N VAL A 88 -7.80 -0.07 15.06
CA VAL A 88 -8.04 -0.57 13.69
C VAL A 88 -7.29 0.24 12.62
N TYR A 89 -6.90 1.46 12.92
CA TYR A 89 -6.27 2.39 11.96
C TYR A 89 -4.74 2.38 11.99
N LYS A 90 -4.12 1.86 13.07
CA LYS A 90 -2.66 1.82 13.15
C LYS A 90 -2.09 0.65 12.34
N PHE A 91 -0.91 0.84 11.77
CA PHE A 91 -0.18 -0.21 11.06
C PHE A 91 0.31 -1.32 11.98
N GLU A 92 0.71 -0.97 13.18
CA GLU A 92 1.17 -1.91 14.19
C GLU A 92 0.01 -2.50 14.98
N GLY A 93 0.27 -3.61 15.63
CA GLY A 93 -0.72 -4.29 16.45
C GLY A 93 -1.78 -5.00 15.61
N LYS A 94 -1.36 -5.80 14.65
CA LYS A 94 -2.23 -6.62 13.80
C LYS A 94 -1.91 -8.12 13.91
N PRO A 95 -1.87 -8.71 15.12
CA PRO A 95 -1.52 -10.12 15.32
C PRO A 95 -2.70 -11.04 15.00
N PHE A 96 -3.27 -10.88 13.80
CA PHE A 96 -4.49 -11.58 13.41
C PHE A 96 -4.33 -13.09 13.45
N GLY A 97 -5.25 -13.75 14.19
CA GLY A 97 -5.27 -15.18 14.41
C GLY A 97 -4.33 -15.69 15.53
N VAL A 98 -3.56 -14.78 16.15
CA VAL A 98 -2.64 -15.07 17.28
C VAL A 98 -2.78 -14.06 18.42
N GLU A 99 -3.94 -13.43 18.53
CA GLU A 99 -4.22 -12.38 19.52
C GLU A 99 -4.05 -12.86 20.95
N ASN A 100 -4.28 -14.15 21.21
CA ASN A 100 -4.17 -14.79 22.52
C ASN A 100 -2.74 -15.13 22.94
N LEU A 101 -1.76 -15.01 22.04
CA LEU A 101 -0.36 -15.24 22.34
C LEU A 101 0.29 -13.97 22.91
N SER A 102 1.31 -14.12 23.74
CA SER A 102 2.17 -13.02 24.15
C SER A 102 3.00 -12.51 22.97
N GLU A 103 3.57 -11.31 23.09
CA GLU A 103 4.42 -10.74 22.02
C GLU A 103 5.63 -11.64 21.73
N ALA A 104 6.24 -12.24 22.75
CA ALA A 104 7.35 -13.18 22.59
C ALA A 104 6.94 -14.47 21.84
N GLU A 105 5.78 -15.03 22.16
CA GLU A 105 5.24 -16.22 21.48
C GLU A 105 4.89 -15.90 20.01
N ARG A 106 4.39 -14.69 19.72
CA ARG A 106 4.15 -14.22 18.35
C ARG A 106 5.46 -14.09 17.57
N HIS A 107 6.52 -13.55 18.19
CA HIS A 107 7.85 -13.52 17.58
C HIS A 107 8.35 -14.94 17.30
N TYR A 108 8.22 -15.86 18.26
CA TYR A 108 8.64 -17.24 18.06
C TYR A 108 7.85 -17.93 16.93
N LYS A 109 6.54 -17.76 16.89
CA LYS A 109 5.69 -18.30 15.79
C LYS A 109 6.10 -17.77 14.41
N ALA A 110 6.41 -16.49 14.29
CA ALA A 110 6.92 -15.91 13.05
C ALA A 110 8.30 -16.50 12.67
N ILE A 111 9.21 -16.70 13.63
CA ILE A 111 10.49 -17.36 13.41
C ILE A 111 10.28 -18.79 12.91
N GLN A 112 9.37 -19.55 13.53
CA GLN A 112 9.02 -20.91 13.10
C GLN A 112 8.39 -20.94 11.69
N ALA A 113 7.63 -19.92 11.33
CA ALA A 113 7.07 -19.79 9.98
C ALA A 113 8.14 -19.49 8.92
N GLY A 114 9.33 -19.04 9.30
CA GLY A 114 10.45 -18.78 8.38
C GLY A 114 10.79 -17.31 8.19
N MET A 115 10.28 -16.40 9.04
CA MET A 115 10.61 -14.97 9.02
C MET A 115 12.06 -14.74 9.47
N ASP A 116 12.75 -13.77 8.86
CA ASP A 116 14.14 -13.45 9.13
C ASP A 116 14.31 -12.11 9.86
N GLN A 117 13.34 -11.20 9.74
CA GLN A 117 13.40 -9.85 10.28
C GLN A 117 12.01 -9.36 10.70
N PHE A 118 11.96 -8.53 11.75
CA PHE A 118 10.74 -7.91 12.24
C PHE A 118 10.68 -6.44 11.81
N GLY A 119 9.73 -6.11 10.93
CA GLY A 119 9.50 -4.76 10.47
C GLY A 119 8.84 -3.90 11.55
N GLY A 120 9.29 -2.64 11.72
CA GLY A 120 8.71 -1.69 12.66
C GLY A 120 8.93 -1.99 14.14
N ASN A 121 9.66 -3.06 14.48
CA ASN A 121 10.02 -3.41 15.85
C ASN A 121 11.47 -3.00 16.13
N ASN A 122 11.68 -2.33 17.24
CA ASN A 122 13.01 -1.92 17.71
C ASN A 122 13.32 -2.39 19.14
N ASP A 123 12.48 -3.29 19.68
CA ASP A 123 12.66 -3.91 20.97
C ASP A 123 13.30 -5.29 20.82
N MET A 124 14.44 -5.49 21.45
CA MET A 124 15.16 -6.76 21.43
C MET A 124 14.59 -7.78 22.42
N ALA A 125 13.93 -7.34 23.50
CA ALA A 125 13.50 -8.21 24.57
C ALA A 125 12.55 -9.33 24.11
N PRO A 126 11.48 -9.07 23.32
CA PRO A 126 10.60 -10.14 22.84
C PRO A 126 11.32 -11.15 21.93
N VAL A 127 12.34 -10.73 21.17
CA VAL A 127 13.14 -11.62 20.33
C VAL A 127 14.01 -12.56 21.17
N LEU A 128 14.63 -12.06 22.24
CA LEU A 128 15.42 -12.88 23.16
C LEU A 128 14.54 -13.88 23.91
N GLU A 129 13.34 -13.49 24.32
CA GLU A 129 12.39 -14.44 24.94
C GLU A 129 11.91 -15.49 23.91
N ALA A 130 11.63 -15.09 22.66
CA ALA A 130 11.32 -16.01 21.58
C ALA A 130 12.45 -17.02 21.32
N TYR A 131 13.72 -16.58 21.39
CA TYR A 131 14.88 -17.47 21.32
C TYR A 131 14.86 -18.52 22.44
N LYS A 132 14.58 -18.12 23.68
CA LYS A 132 14.48 -19.05 24.82
C LYS A 132 13.36 -20.07 24.65
N LEU A 133 12.19 -19.64 24.13
CA LEU A 133 11.09 -20.54 23.79
C LEU A 133 11.54 -21.58 22.74
N GLY A 134 12.25 -21.15 21.72
CA GLY A 134 12.79 -22.03 20.69
C GLY A 134 13.84 -23.00 21.23
N VAL A 135 14.73 -22.55 22.12
CA VAL A 135 15.71 -23.44 22.78
C VAL A 135 15.02 -24.52 23.60
N ALA A 136 13.92 -24.20 24.29
CA ALA A 136 13.15 -25.17 25.03
C ALA A 136 12.51 -26.26 24.15
N GLU A 137 12.19 -25.94 22.89
CA GLU A 137 11.54 -26.86 21.94
C GLU A 137 12.55 -27.60 21.05
N MET A 138 13.52 -26.86 20.48
CA MET A 138 14.45 -27.37 19.44
C MET A 138 15.87 -27.65 19.95
N GLY A 139 16.18 -27.25 21.18
CA GLY A 139 17.53 -27.24 21.73
C GLY A 139 18.35 -26.01 21.27
N GLU A 140 19.44 -25.74 21.98
CA GLU A 140 20.34 -24.61 21.70
C GLU A 140 20.92 -24.66 20.27
N GLU A 141 21.38 -25.81 19.83
CA GLU A 141 21.96 -25.98 18.47
C GLU A 141 20.92 -25.75 17.37
N GLY A 142 19.69 -26.25 17.55
CA GLY A 142 18.61 -26.08 16.57
C GLY A 142 18.19 -24.62 16.44
N MET A 143 18.02 -23.93 17.57
CA MET A 143 17.62 -22.53 17.54
C MET A 143 18.72 -21.61 17.02
N ARG A 144 19.98 -21.89 17.38
CA ARG A 144 21.14 -21.21 16.83
C ARG A 144 21.21 -21.36 15.31
N ALA A 145 21.10 -22.58 14.78
CA ALA A 145 21.10 -22.82 13.34
C ALA A 145 20.00 -22.03 12.62
N ARG A 146 18.79 -21.97 13.19
CA ARG A 146 17.68 -21.17 12.64
C ARG A 146 18.00 -19.67 12.58
N PHE A 147 18.67 -19.13 13.61
CA PHE A 147 19.09 -17.72 13.60
C PHE A 147 20.25 -17.48 12.62
N GLU A 148 21.18 -18.41 12.50
CA GLU A 148 22.29 -18.33 11.52
C GLU A 148 21.76 -18.30 10.08
N GLU A 149 20.71 -19.08 9.75
CA GLU A 149 20.07 -18.98 8.44
C GLU A 149 19.54 -17.57 8.15
N SER A 150 18.86 -16.96 9.11
CA SER A 150 18.37 -15.59 8.96
C SER A 150 19.51 -14.58 8.85
N ALA A 151 20.56 -14.73 9.66
CA ALA A 151 21.74 -13.88 9.60
C ALA A 151 22.42 -13.94 8.23
N VAL A 152 22.56 -15.13 7.64
CA VAL A 152 23.14 -15.32 6.28
C VAL A 152 22.30 -14.55 5.25
N ARG A 153 20.97 -14.68 5.29
CA ARG A 153 20.07 -13.98 4.34
C ARG A 153 20.20 -12.45 4.47
N LEU A 154 20.18 -11.94 5.69
CA LEU A 154 20.32 -10.50 5.99
C LEU A 154 21.69 -9.96 5.54
N LEU A 155 22.77 -10.63 5.91
CA LEU A 155 24.13 -10.23 5.58
C LEU A 155 24.41 -10.33 4.07
N THR A 156 23.79 -11.28 3.36
CA THR A 156 23.94 -11.42 1.92
C THR A 156 23.60 -10.12 1.17
N ASN A 157 22.57 -9.40 1.58
CA ASN A 157 22.21 -8.12 0.96
C ASN A 157 23.27 -7.04 1.22
N ILE A 158 23.85 -7.03 2.42
CA ILE A 158 24.91 -6.08 2.79
C ILE A 158 26.18 -6.36 1.98
N PHE A 159 26.55 -7.64 1.83
CA PHE A 159 27.70 -8.04 0.99
C PHE A 159 27.46 -7.72 -0.49
N ARG A 160 26.28 -8.00 -1.02
CA ARG A 160 25.94 -7.72 -2.43
C ARG A 160 26.02 -6.24 -2.79
N THR A 161 25.78 -5.34 -1.82
CA THR A 161 25.85 -3.90 -2.01
C THR A 161 27.23 -3.32 -1.73
N GLY A 162 28.22 -4.15 -1.32
CA GLY A 162 29.59 -3.73 -1.05
C GLY A 162 29.78 -2.88 0.20
N LEU A 163 28.81 -2.92 1.15
CA LEU A 163 28.84 -2.06 2.34
C LEU A 163 29.94 -2.45 3.35
N PHE A 164 30.45 -3.68 3.28
CA PHE A 164 31.60 -4.08 4.10
C PHE A 164 32.92 -3.55 3.53
N GLU A 165 33.02 -3.42 2.21
CA GLU A 165 34.21 -2.90 1.52
C GLU A 165 34.22 -1.37 1.58
N ASN A 166 33.08 -0.73 1.37
CA ASN A 166 32.95 0.72 1.44
C ASN A 166 31.52 1.15 1.90
N PRO A 167 31.34 1.50 3.17
CA PRO A 167 30.05 1.96 3.69
C PRO A 167 29.72 3.42 3.35
N TYR A 168 30.64 4.15 2.70
CA TYR A 168 30.52 5.57 2.41
C TYR A 168 30.07 5.82 0.96
N LEU A 169 29.28 6.85 0.77
CA LEU A 169 28.93 7.37 -0.55
C LEU A 169 30.00 8.34 -1.04
N ASP A 170 30.32 8.24 -2.34
CA ASP A 170 31.08 9.25 -3.06
C ASP A 170 30.12 10.41 -3.43
N VAL A 171 30.33 11.57 -2.82
CA VAL A 171 29.48 12.76 -3.01
C VAL A 171 29.56 13.30 -4.43
N GLU A 172 30.75 13.32 -5.02
CA GLU A 172 30.94 13.80 -6.39
C GLU A 172 30.25 12.89 -7.41
N GLN A 173 30.43 11.59 -7.29
CA GLN A 173 29.77 10.60 -8.11
C GLN A 173 28.24 10.63 -7.91
N THR A 174 27.77 10.76 -6.67
CA THR A 174 26.34 10.85 -6.35
C THR A 174 25.72 12.07 -7.04
N THR A 175 26.39 13.22 -7.00
CA THR A 175 25.93 14.46 -7.65
C THR A 175 25.84 14.31 -9.19
N GLN A 176 26.71 13.51 -9.78
CA GLN A 176 26.65 13.23 -11.23
C GLN A 176 25.53 12.25 -11.61
N ILE A 177 25.13 11.37 -10.69
CA ILE A 177 24.10 10.33 -10.95
C ILE A 177 22.68 10.88 -10.65
N VAL A 178 22.49 11.44 -9.46
CA VAL A 178 21.17 11.90 -9.03
C VAL A 178 20.73 13.10 -9.84
N GLY A 179 19.58 12.98 -10.51
CA GLY A 179 19.01 14.07 -11.33
C GLY A 179 19.79 14.37 -12.62
N ASN A 180 20.63 13.45 -13.11
CA ASN A 180 21.28 13.67 -14.39
C ASN A 180 20.29 13.74 -15.55
N SER A 181 20.68 14.41 -16.62
CA SER A 181 19.80 14.73 -17.76
C SER A 181 19.22 13.50 -18.46
N GLU A 182 19.93 12.38 -18.50
CA GLU A 182 19.45 11.15 -19.11
C GLU A 182 18.33 10.51 -18.27
N PHE A 183 18.53 10.40 -16.97
CA PHE A 183 17.50 9.84 -16.05
C PHE A 183 16.28 10.75 -15.96
N MET A 184 16.50 12.07 -15.91
CA MET A 184 15.40 13.04 -15.93
C MET A 184 14.61 12.96 -17.23
N LYS A 185 15.29 12.81 -18.39
CA LYS A 185 14.62 12.60 -19.66
C LYS A 185 13.84 11.29 -19.70
N ALA A 186 14.40 10.19 -19.22
CA ALA A 186 13.70 8.91 -19.18
C ALA A 186 12.43 8.98 -18.30
N GLY A 187 12.52 9.64 -17.14
CA GLY A 187 11.37 9.89 -16.26
C GLY A 187 10.30 10.77 -16.94
N PHE A 188 10.71 11.84 -17.61
CA PHE A 188 9.82 12.71 -18.37
C PHE A 188 9.12 11.96 -19.52
N ASP A 189 9.86 11.17 -20.31
CA ASP A 189 9.31 10.37 -21.39
C ASP A 189 8.30 9.34 -20.88
N ALA A 190 8.54 8.74 -19.69
CA ALA A 190 7.60 7.83 -19.04
C ALA A 190 6.32 8.55 -18.60
N GLN A 191 6.42 9.76 -18.04
CA GLN A 191 5.28 10.58 -17.67
C GLN A 191 4.45 10.99 -18.89
N LEU A 192 5.10 11.39 -19.99
CA LEU A 192 4.38 11.70 -21.24
C LEU A 192 3.57 10.51 -21.75
N ARG A 193 4.13 9.30 -21.70
CA ARG A 193 3.44 8.08 -22.14
C ARG A 193 2.31 7.67 -21.20
N SER A 194 2.30 8.14 -19.95
CA SER A 194 1.22 7.88 -18.99
C SER A 194 -0.04 8.71 -19.25
N VAL A 195 0.08 9.78 -20.04
CA VAL A 195 -1.07 10.61 -20.43
C VAL A 195 -1.89 9.90 -21.50
N ILE A 196 -3.13 9.56 -21.17
CA ILE A 196 -4.04 8.81 -22.02
C ILE A 196 -5.15 9.74 -22.52
N MET A 197 -5.28 9.85 -23.85
CA MET A 197 -6.36 10.59 -24.49
C MET A 197 -7.59 9.70 -24.58
N LEU A 198 -8.60 9.96 -23.76
CA LEU A 198 -9.83 9.15 -23.72
C LEU A 198 -10.80 9.50 -24.86
N LYS A 199 -10.83 10.76 -25.29
CA LYS A 199 -11.74 11.24 -26.33
C LYS A 199 -11.11 12.38 -27.14
N ASN A 200 -11.19 12.31 -28.45
CA ASN A 200 -10.81 13.35 -29.40
C ASN A 200 -11.58 13.18 -30.73
N SER A 201 -12.90 12.96 -30.61
CA SER A 201 -13.78 12.62 -31.77
C SER A 201 -13.78 13.69 -32.81
N ASP A 202 -13.75 14.96 -32.39
CA ASP A 202 -13.79 16.14 -33.29
C ASP A 202 -12.41 16.59 -33.74
N LYS A 203 -11.36 15.82 -33.45
CA LYS A 203 -9.95 16.14 -33.77
C LYS A 203 -9.53 17.53 -33.27
N SER A 204 -10.02 17.93 -32.09
CA SER A 204 -9.67 19.18 -31.42
C SER A 204 -8.18 19.27 -31.07
N LEU A 205 -7.55 18.10 -30.87
CA LEU A 205 -6.11 17.99 -30.61
C LEU A 205 -5.42 17.23 -31.76
N PRO A 206 -4.15 17.60 -32.11
CA PRO A 206 -3.34 18.69 -31.55
C PRO A 206 -3.83 20.07 -32.04
N LEU A 207 -3.61 21.10 -31.21
CA LEU A 207 -3.89 22.49 -31.62
C LEU A 207 -2.86 22.98 -32.61
N ALA A 208 -3.31 23.65 -33.67
CA ALA A 208 -2.44 24.09 -34.76
C ALA A 208 -1.69 25.42 -34.47
N THR A 209 -2.23 26.23 -33.57
CA THR A 209 -1.69 27.55 -33.21
C THR A 209 -1.81 27.79 -31.71
N LYS A 210 -1.04 28.75 -31.20
CA LYS A 210 -1.19 29.23 -29.83
C LYS A 210 -2.57 29.89 -29.69
N GLN A 211 -3.38 29.39 -28.77
CA GLN A 211 -4.75 29.82 -28.53
C GLN A 211 -4.90 30.45 -27.14
N LYS A 212 -5.99 31.15 -26.92
CA LYS A 212 -6.39 31.70 -25.64
C LYS A 212 -7.04 30.62 -24.78
N VAL A 213 -6.56 30.46 -23.55
CA VAL A 213 -7.06 29.45 -22.65
C VAL A 213 -7.55 30.08 -21.34
N TYR A 214 -8.73 29.68 -20.91
CA TYR A 214 -9.20 29.91 -19.56
C TYR A 214 -8.89 28.70 -18.69
N VAL A 215 -8.25 28.91 -17.55
CA VAL A 215 -7.89 27.84 -16.61
C VAL A 215 -8.55 28.14 -15.26
N PRO A 216 -9.68 27.49 -14.94
CA PRO A 216 -10.35 27.71 -13.67
C PRO A 216 -9.52 27.18 -12.51
N GLN A 217 -9.54 27.89 -11.40
CA GLN A 217 -9.01 27.39 -10.14
C GLN A 217 -9.90 26.31 -9.57
N ARG A 218 -9.29 25.39 -8.84
CA ARG A 218 -9.94 24.24 -8.24
C ARG A 218 -10.01 24.40 -6.73
N TYR A 219 -11.19 24.15 -6.14
CA TYR A 219 -11.37 24.03 -4.69
C TYR A 219 -10.91 22.67 -4.21
N MET A 220 -10.06 22.64 -3.19
CA MET A 220 -9.67 21.44 -2.46
C MET A 220 -10.30 21.45 -1.07
N ALA A 221 -11.14 20.45 -0.80
CA ALA A 221 -11.74 20.24 0.51
C ALA A 221 -10.67 19.84 1.55
N PRO A 222 -10.94 20.05 2.85
CA PRO A 222 -10.08 19.51 3.91
C PRO A 222 -9.93 18.00 3.78
N THR A 223 -8.70 17.50 3.94
CA THR A 223 -8.41 16.07 3.99
C THR A 223 -7.57 15.75 5.22
N THR A 224 -7.84 14.63 5.86
CA THR A 224 -7.02 14.17 6.99
C THR A 224 -6.04 13.13 6.48
N ASN A 225 -4.76 13.40 6.67
CA ASN A 225 -3.73 12.46 6.27
C ASN A 225 -3.62 11.29 7.26
N TRP A 226 -2.80 10.32 6.94
CA TRP A 226 -2.53 9.14 7.74
C TRP A 226 -2.08 9.42 9.19
N TRP A 227 -1.42 10.56 9.41
CA TRP A 227 -0.93 10.98 10.73
C TRP A 227 -1.98 11.73 11.54
N GLY A 228 -3.24 11.83 11.06
CA GLY A 228 -4.31 12.54 11.70
C GLY A 228 -4.24 14.07 11.52
N VAL A 229 -3.36 14.57 10.64
CA VAL A 229 -3.25 16.00 10.34
C VAL A 229 -4.27 16.36 9.27
N THR A 230 -5.19 17.25 9.61
CA THR A 230 -6.20 17.78 8.68
C THR A 230 -5.67 19.02 7.97
N THR A 231 -5.80 19.05 6.66
CA THR A 231 -5.45 20.22 5.83
C THR A 231 -6.59 21.22 5.85
N GLU A 232 -6.27 22.52 5.78
CA GLU A 232 -7.27 23.56 5.56
C GLU A 232 -7.80 23.54 4.12
N PRO A 233 -9.08 23.94 3.91
CA PRO A 233 -9.61 24.07 2.57
C PRO A 233 -8.88 25.19 1.81
N LYS A 234 -8.65 25.00 0.53
CA LYS A 234 -7.97 25.99 -0.30
C LYS A 234 -8.42 25.93 -1.76
N THR A 235 -8.30 27.07 -2.44
CA THR A 235 -8.44 27.16 -3.88
C THR A 235 -7.04 27.24 -4.49
N VAL A 236 -6.77 26.45 -5.50
CA VAL A 236 -5.46 26.31 -6.15
C VAL A 236 -5.58 26.29 -7.66
N ASP A 237 -4.51 26.65 -8.33
CA ASP A 237 -4.40 26.39 -9.77
C ASP A 237 -4.29 24.88 -10.01
N ALA A 238 -5.10 24.37 -10.94
CA ALA A 238 -5.11 22.95 -11.26
C ALA A 238 -3.85 22.47 -11.98
N PHE A 239 -3.11 23.41 -12.60
CA PHE A 239 -1.90 23.17 -13.39
C PHE A 239 -0.80 24.14 -12.98
N ASN A 240 0.44 23.83 -13.34
CA ASN A 240 1.53 24.79 -13.25
C ASN A 240 1.33 25.88 -14.34
N MET A 241 0.92 27.08 -13.91
CA MET A 241 0.55 28.18 -14.81
C MET A 241 1.74 28.71 -15.62
N GLU A 242 2.97 28.61 -15.12
CA GLU A 242 4.17 28.92 -15.87
C GLU A 242 4.32 27.99 -17.09
N VAL A 243 4.08 26.68 -16.89
CA VAL A 243 4.10 25.71 -17.98
C VAL A 243 2.96 25.96 -18.97
N VAL A 244 1.74 26.24 -18.49
CA VAL A 244 0.59 26.57 -19.34
C VAL A 244 0.90 27.77 -20.23
N SER A 245 1.53 28.82 -19.70
CA SER A 245 1.87 30.04 -20.44
C SER A 245 2.86 29.83 -21.60
N ASN A 246 3.68 28.78 -21.55
CA ASN A 246 4.57 28.42 -22.65
C ASN A 246 3.82 27.95 -23.89
N TYR A 247 2.63 27.39 -23.72
CA TYR A 247 1.83 26.80 -24.82
C TYR A 247 0.64 27.65 -25.20
N PHE A 248 0.08 28.46 -24.28
CA PHE A 248 -1.17 29.18 -24.44
C PHE A 248 -1.07 30.63 -23.98
N GLU A 249 -1.97 31.49 -24.48
CA GLU A 249 -2.27 32.80 -23.91
C GLU A 249 -3.35 32.63 -22.83
N ILE A 250 -2.99 32.83 -21.55
CA ILE A 250 -3.92 32.67 -20.43
C ILE A 250 -4.79 33.91 -20.34
N VAL A 251 -6.12 33.73 -20.27
CA VAL A 251 -7.10 34.80 -20.10
C VAL A 251 -7.86 34.63 -18.76
N GLU A 252 -8.41 35.75 -18.28
CA GLU A 252 -9.02 35.79 -16.96
C GLU A 252 -10.48 35.29 -16.94
N THR A 253 -11.15 35.38 -18.07
CA THR A 253 -12.58 35.03 -18.17
C THR A 253 -12.85 34.00 -19.26
N PRO A 254 -13.86 33.12 -19.09
CA PRO A 254 -14.25 32.16 -20.13
C PRO A 254 -14.64 32.81 -21.45
N GLY A 255 -15.23 34.04 -21.39
CA GLY A 255 -15.69 34.73 -22.58
C GLY A 255 -14.58 35.25 -23.49
N GLU A 256 -13.34 35.31 -23.00
CA GLU A 256 -12.17 35.75 -23.79
C GLU A 256 -11.40 34.55 -24.36
N ALA A 257 -11.72 33.32 -23.92
CA ALA A 257 -10.98 32.14 -24.27
C ALA A 257 -11.51 31.43 -25.52
N ASP A 258 -10.61 30.82 -26.29
CA ASP A 258 -10.96 29.89 -27.35
C ASP A 258 -11.40 28.52 -26.80
N PHE A 259 -10.87 28.13 -25.64
CA PHE A 259 -11.24 26.93 -24.93
C PHE A 259 -10.89 27.02 -23.42
N ALA A 260 -11.42 26.10 -22.61
CA ALA A 260 -11.06 25.97 -21.21
C ALA A 260 -10.19 24.72 -20.98
N LEU A 261 -9.13 24.87 -20.15
CA LEU A 261 -8.33 23.75 -19.65
C LEU A 261 -8.75 23.48 -18.20
N VAL A 262 -9.62 22.50 -18.00
CA VAL A 262 -10.22 22.16 -16.70
C VAL A 262 -9.51 20.95 -16.11
N GLY A 263 -8.90 21.13 -14.94
CA GLY A 263 -8.31 20.05 -14.16
C GLY A 263 -9.28 19.54 -13.10
N ILE A 264 -9.58 18.24 -13.13
CA ILE A 264 -10.42 17.57 -12.14
C ILE A 264 -9.70 16.36 -11.56
N GLN A 265 -10.04 15.98 -10.36
CA GLN A 265 -9.54 14.76 -9.70
C GLN A 265 -10.65 13.71 -9.71
N SER A 266 -10.30 12.43 -9.73
CA SER A 266 -11.28 11.34 -9.56
C SER A 266 -12.12 11.55 -8.30
N PRO A 267 -13.38 11.07 -8.28
CA PRO A 267 -14.23 11.18 -7.10
C PRO A 267 -13.54 10.64 -5.85
N ASP A 268 -13.56 11.41 -4.78
CA ASP A 268 -12.98 11.06 -3.48
C ASP A 268 -14.09 11.01 -2.42
N GLY A 269 -14.53 9.81 -2.08
CA GLY A 269 -15.61 9.60 -1.12
C GLY A 269 -15.63 8.19 -0.54
N GLY A 270 -15.62 8.13 0.80
CA GLY A 270 -15.65 6.89 1.55
C GLY A 270 -14.27 6.25 1.74
N VAL A 271 -14.12 5.58 2.86
CA VAL A 271 -12.85 4.98 3.31
C VAL A 271 -12.98 3.50 3.70
N VAL A 272 -14.10 2.86 3.33
CA VAL A 272 -14.47 1.48 3.70
C VAL A 272 -14.82 1.33 5.17
N TYR A 273 -14.03 1.92 6.07
CA TYR A 273 -14.28 1.91 7.51
C TYR A 273 -13.98 3.30 8.10
N ASP A 274 -14.96 3.86 8.81
CA ASP A 274 -14.90 5.17 9.43
C ASP A 274 -15.38 5.08 10.89
N ALA A 275 -14.49 5.35 11.85
CA ALA A 275 -14.83 5.33 13.27
C ALA A 275 -15.92 6.35 13.63
N SER A 276 -16.02 7.46 12.89
CA SER A 276 -17.06 8.45 13.14
C SER A 276 -18.48 7.93 12.85
N ASP A 277 -18.60 6.88 12.02
CA ASP A 277 -19.86 6.19 11.81
C ASP A 277 -20.29 5.41 13.08
N LEU A 278 -19.33 4.77 13.77
CA LEU A 278 -19.59 4.13 15.07
C LEU A 278 -20.06 5.12 16.13
N GLU A 279 -19.40 6.28 16.22
CA GLU A 279 -19.77 7.34 17.17
C GLU A 279 -21.20 7.84 16.95
N LYS A 280 -21.69 7.75 15.71
CA LYS A 280 -23.06 8.09 15.31
C LYS A 280 -24.05 6.93 15.43
N GLY A 281 -23.63 5.80 16.00
CA GLY A 281 -24.44 4.59 16.20
C GLY A 281 -24.48 3.63 15.00
N GLY A 282 -23.61 3.81 14.02
CA GLY A 282 -23.41 2.89 12.91
C GLY A 282 -22.51 1.73 13.29
N ASN A 283 -22.12 0.93 12.30
CA ASN A 283 -21.21 -0.22 12.43
C ASN A 283 -19.79 0.05 11.95
N GLY A 284 -19.46 1.29 11.58
CA GLY A 284 -18.14 1.69 11.06
C GLY A 284 -17.96 1.46 9.55
N TYR A 285 -18.73 0.59 8.93
CA TYR A 285 -18.57 0.31 7.49
C TYR A 285 -19.30 1.36 6.65
N VAL A 286 -18.58 1.97 5.72
CA VAL A 286 -19.08 2.98 4.78
C VAL A 286 -18.69 2.61 3.36
N PRO A 287 -19.55 2.87 2.35
CA PRO A 287 -19.24 2.55 0.97
C PRO A 287 -18.14 3.47 0.41
N ILE A 288 -17.43 3.01 -0.63
CA ILE A 288 -16.62 3.87 -1.48
C ILE A 288 -17.50 4.44 -2.58
N ASN A 289 -17.40 5.75 -2.81
CA ASN A 289 -18.12 6.45 -3.87
C ASN A 289 -17.19 6.77 -5.04
N LEU A 290 -17.58 6.33 -6.24
CA LEU A 290 -16.90 6.59 -7.50
C LEU A 290 -17.65 7.61 -8.38
N GLN A 291 -18.58 8.38 -7.80
CA GLN A 291 -19.38 9.38 -8.50
C GLN A 291 -19.15 10.76 -7.86
N TYR A 292 -19.29 11.82 -8.65
CA TYR A 292 -19.32 13.18 -8.13
C TYR A 292 -20.71 13.49 -7.57
N GLY A 293 -20.95 13.11 -6.34
CA GLY A 293 -22.24 13.28 -5.68
C GLY A 293 -22.40 12.35 -4.49
N THR A 294 -23.62 12.08 -4.12
CA THR A 294 -23.97 11.13 -3.07
C THR A 294 -24.25 9.76 -3.71
N TYR A 295 -23.62 8.73 -3.16
CA TYR A 295 -23.90 7.33 -3.48
C TYR A 295 -24.51 6.64 -2.28
N THR A 296 -25.57 5.86 -2.51
CA THR A 296 -26.20 4.99 -1.51
C THR A 296 -26.02 3.53 -1.95
N ALA A 297 -25.47 2.71 -1.08
CA ALA A 297 -25.16 1.30 -1.34
C ALA A 297 -26.40 0.38 -1.16
N GLU A 298 -27.46 0.60 -1.94
CA GLU A 298 -28.74 -0.10 -1.82
C GLU A 298 -28.64 -1.60 -2.11
N THR A 299 -27.78 -1.98 -3.06
CA THR A 299 -27.60 -3.35 -3.53
C THR A 299 -26.41 -4.08 -2.90
N ALA A 300 -25.76 -3.48 -1.89
CA ALA A 300 -24.66 -4.13 -1.19
C ALA A 300 -25.11 -5.39 -0.46
N SER A 301 -24.19 -6.32 -0.26
CA SER A 301 -24.44 -7.53 0.53
C SER A 301 -24.78 -7.20 1.99
N GLU A 302 -25.59 -8.04 2.62
CA GLU A 302 -25.92 -7.91 4.05
C GLU A 302 -24.69 -8.03 4.95
N VAL A 303 -23.70 -8.83 4.53
CA VAL A 303 -22.41 -8.98 5.21
C VAL A 303 -21.32 -9.02 4.14
N ILE A 304 -20.25 -8.25 4.33
CA ILE A 304 -19.07 -8.33 3.47
C ILE A 304 -18.31 -9.64 3.73
N ILE A 305 -17.78 -10.24 2.66
CA ILE A 305 -17.13 -11.56 2.72
C ILE A 305 -15.65 -11.50 3.13
N ALA A 306 -15.04 -10.32 3.08
CA ALA A 306 -13.64 -10.09 3.41
C ALA A 306 -13.48 -8.90 4.36
N GLY A 307 -12.29 -8.73 4.91
CA GLY A 307 -11.99 -7.63 5.83
C GLY A 307 -12.28 -7.97 7.29
N GLY A 308 -12.46 -6.95 8.09
CA GLY A 308 -12.71 -7.07 9.53
C GLY A 308 -11.43 -6.99 10.37
N SER A 309 -11.60 -6.59 11.61
CA SER A 309 -10.55 -6.54 12.64
C SER A 309 -11.14 -7.11 13.94
N PRO A 310 -10.35 -7.73 14.83
CA PRO A 310 -10.83 -8.17 16.15
C PRO A 310 -11.44 -7.06 17.02
N LEU A 311 -11.21 -5.80 16.68
CA LEU A 311 -11.81 -4.64 17.34
C LEU A 311 -13.16 -4.23 16.75
N GLU A 312 -13.61 -4.85 15.67
CA GLU A 312 -14.87 -4.58 14.98
C GLU A 312 -15.93 -5.62 15.34
N ASP A 313 -17.19 -5.27 15.15
CA ASP A 313 -18.28 -6.24 15.22
C ASP A 313 -18.33 -7.06 13.92
N PHE A 314 -17.79 -8.28 13.96
CA PHE A 314 -17.77 -9.18 12.82
C PHE A 314 -19.15 -9.67 12.39
N THR A 315 -20.17 -9.54 13.22
CA THR A 315 -21.54 -9.96 12.90
C THR A 315 -22.29 -8.93 12.09
N ASN A 316 -21.84 -7.67 12.10
CA ASN A 316 -22.49 -6.54 11.46
C ASN A 316 -21.57 -5.81 10.46
N ARG A 317 -20.85 -6.54 9.63
CA ARG A 317 -19.96 -5.97 8.59
C ARG A 317 -20.73 -5.66 7.32
N SER A 318 -21.54 -4.62 7.33
CA SER A 318 -22.30 -4.19 6.15
C SER A 318 -22.32 -2.68 5.99
N TYR A 319 -22.24 -2.21 4.76
CA TYR A 319 -22.53 -0.84 4.38
C TYR A 319 -23.83 -0.71 3.56
N LYS A 320 -24.66 -1.77 3.52
CA LYS A 320 -25.95 -1.76 2.81
C LYS A 320 -26.86 -0.66 3.33
N GLY A 321 -27.43 0.11 2.41
CA GLY A 321 -28.29 1.25 2.70
C GLY A 321 -27.57 2.51 3.20
N LYS A 322 -26.24 2.46 3.42
CA LYS A 322 -25.45 3.63 3.82
C LYS A 322 -25.09 4.50 2.64
N SER A 323 -24.99 5.81 2.91
CA SER A 323 -24.63 6.81 1.92
C SER A 323 -23.31 7.46 2.23
N VAL A 324 -22.57 7.81 1.19
CA VAL A 324 -21.39 8.66 1.26
C VAL A 324 -21.42 9.71 0.17
N THR A 325 -21.03 10.93 0.50
CA THR A 325 -20.91 12.03 -0.45
C THR A 325 -19.44 12.29 -0.75
N THR A 326 -19.12 12.40 -2.03
CA THR A 326 -17.77 12.75 -2.51
C THR A 326 -17.38 14.14 -2.03
N ILE A 327 -16.17 14.32 -1.51
CA ILE A 327 -15.71 15.61 -0.97
C ILE A 327 -15.33 16.62 -2.05
N ASN A 328 -14.99 16.16 -3.25
CA ASN A 328 -14.59 16.99 -4.39
C ASN A 328 -15.70 17.12 -5.45
N THR A 329 -16.96 17.18 -5.05
CA THR A 329 -18.13 17.40 -5.94
C THR A 329 -18.01 18.70 -6.74
N THR A 330 -17.32 19.71 -6.20
CA THR A 330 -17.07 21.02 -6.85
C THR A 330 -16.28 20.89 -8.14
N ASP A 331 -15.49 19.81 -8.34
CA ASP A 331 -14.78 19.59 -9.60
C ASP A 331 -15.73 19.51 -10.80
N MET A 332 -16.92 18.96 -10.62
CA MET A 332 -17.94 18.90 -11.69
C MET A 332 -18.65 20.22 -11.96
N GLN A 333 -18.49 21.22 -11.10
CA GLN A 333 -19.01 22.57 -11.37
C GLN A 333 -18.10 23.36 -12.29
N LEU A 334 -16.87 22.87 -12.54
CA LEU A 334 -15.92 23.47 -13.46
C LEU A 334 -16.15 23.02 -14.91
N VAL A 335 -16.89 21.93 -15.13
CA VAL A 335 -17.21 21.33 -16.44
C VAL A 335 -18.57 21.82 -16.92
#